data_bb2f713773e64299de46a7fe27739cfa
#
_entry.id   bb2f713773e64299de46a7fe27739cfa
#
_cell.length_a   1.000
_cell.length_b   1.000
_cell.length_c   1.000
_cell.angle_alpha   90.00
_cell.angle_beta   90.00
_cell.angle_gamma   90.00
#
_symmetry.space_group_name_H-M   'P 1'
#
loop_
_entity.id
_entity.type
_entity.pdbx_description
1 polymer ?
#
loop_
_entity_poly.entity_id
_entity_poly.type
_entity_poly.pdbx_seq_one_letter_code
_entity_poly.pdbx_strand_id
1 'polypeptide(L)'
;PEEKRSGARRIGIGLAVFSLSGLIEFLLEDHPVATAGAFFGLVLGSGVVAWQLVETRDLQRVVTLVAVAAATFVLLGLRESTSATAVGQADDAHLLVWFGSGAVAICAMILPGISGSFLLVTMGMYGPVLAAVNDRDLVPVAVFALGCVTGLAGFSHVLHWALSHHYDTVMAALVGLMLGSVRVVWPWPHGVDSTAIHAPSDPVATTIGLIALGVVVVLAVNEVGKRLEHRSTHDEADELRSV
;
A
#
# COMPACT_ATOMS: atom_id res chain seq x y z
N PRO A 1 4.07 -29.52 -23.36
CA PRO A 1 4.93 -29.17 -22.21
C PRO A 1 4.51 -27.86 -21.53
N GLU A 2 4.02 -26.86 -22.27
CA GLU A 2 3.62 -25.54 -21.72
C GLU A 2 2.32 -25.61 -20.90
N GLU A 3 1.37 -26.42 -21.31
CA GLU A 3 0.09 -26.57 -20.62
C GLU A 3 0.25 -27.20 -19.22
N LYS A 4 1.15 -28.16 -19.04
CA LYS A 4 1.49 -28.74 -17.73
C LYS A 4 2.19 -27.71 -16.82
N ARG A 5 3.04 -26.83 -17.35
CA ARG A 5 3.68 -25.75 -16.62
C ARG A 5 2.67 -24.67 -16.18
N SER A 6 1.71 -24.36 -17.04
CA SER A 6 0.63 -23.43 -16.75
C SER A 6 -0.30 -23.96 -15.64
N GLY A 7 -0.65 -25.25 -15.67
CA GLY A 7 -1.45 -25.91 -14.62
C GLY A 7 -0.75 -25.93 -13.26
N ALA A 8 0.51 -26.34 -13.21
CA ALA A 8 1.30 -26.37 -11.99
C ALA A 8 1.48 -24.96 -11.39
N ARG A 9 1.66 -23.94 -12.25
CA ARG A 9 1.77 -22.54 -11.81
C ARG A 9 0.47 -22.02 -11.20
N ARG A 10 -0.69 -22.33 -11.79
CA ARG A 10 -2.02 -21.94 -11.24
C ARG A 10 -2.30 -22.62 -9.90
N ILE A 11 -2.00 -23.92 -9.78
CA ILE A 11 -2.15 -24.67 -8.54
C ILE A 11 -1.20 -24.11 -7.47
N GLY A 12 0.06 -23.82 -7.82
CA GLY A 12 1.04 -23.24 -6.90
C GLY A 12 0.61 -21.84 -6.39
N ILE A 13 0.08 -21.00 -7.27
CA ILE A 13 -0.46 -19.69 -6.88
C ILE A 13 -1.67 -19.85 -5.97
N GLY A 14 -2.61 -20.74 -6.29
CA GLY A 14 -3.78 -21.02 -5.45
C GLY A 14 -3.39 -21.50 -4.06
N LEU A 15 -2.48 -22.49 -3.98
CA LEU A 15 -1.97 -23.02 -2.72
C LEU A 15 -1.24 -21.94 -1.89
N ALA A 16 -0.43 -21.12 -2.53
CA ALA A 16 0.28 -20.02 -1.88
C ALA A 16 -0.70 -18.97 -1.32
N VAL A 17 -1.71 -18.60 -2.09
CA VAL A 17 -2.74 -17.64 -1.65
C VAL A 17 -3.52 -18.19 -0.45
N PHE A 18 -4.01 -19.43 -0.52
CA PHE A 18 -4.78 -20.02 0.57
C PHE A 18 -3.94 -20.23 1.84
N SER A 19 -2.70 -20.73 1.72
CA SER A 19 -1.85 -20.95 2.90
C SER A 19 -1.41 -19.63 3.53
N LEU A 20 -1.09 -18.62 2.70
CA LEU A 20 -0.67 -17.30 3.19
C LEU A 20 -1.85 -16.52 3.80
N SER A 21 -3.05 -16.64 3.22
CA SER A 21 -4.27 -16.02 3.75
C SER A 21 -4.58 -16.54 5.15
N GLY A 22 -4.61 -17.86 5.34
CA GLY A 22 -4.84 -18.44 6.66
C GLY A 22 -3.76 -18.11 7.69
N LEU A 23 -2.49 -18.01 7.25
CA LEU A 23 -1.40 -17.57 8.13
C LEU A 23 -1.56 -16.11 8.54
N ILE A 24 -1.92 -15.23 7.60
CA ILE A 24 -2.10 -13.80 7.89
C ILE A 24 -3.30 -13.60 8.81
N GLU A 25 -4.42 -14.30 8.57
CA GLU A 25 -5.62 -14.26 9.42
C GLU A 25 -5.27 -14.69 10.85
N PHE A 26 -4.62 -15.84 11.04
CA PHE A 26 -4.13 -16.31 12.33
C PHE A 26 -3.23 -15.26 13.02
N LEU A 27 -2.29 -14.66 12.29
CA LEU A 27 -1.39 -13.67 12.86
C LEU A 27 -2.11 -12.37 13.26
N LEU A 28 -3.14 -11.96 12.52
CA LEU A 28 -3.92 -10.77 12.83
C LEU A 28 -4.88 -10.99 13.99
N GLU A 29 -5.46 -12.20 14.13
CA GLU A 29 -6.38 -12.52 15.22
C GLU A 29 -5.66 -12.81 16.53
N ASP A 30 -4.64 -13.66 16.51
CA ASP A 30 -3.97 -14.12 17.73
C ASP A 30 -2.82 -13.21 18.18
N HIS A 31 -2.18 -12.48 17.24
CA HIS A 31 -1.01 -11.64 17.52
C HIS A 31 -1.08 -10.26 16.84
N PRO A 32 -2.15 -9.46 16.99
CA PRO A 32 -2.37 -8.23 16.24
C PRO A 32 -1.27 -7.18 16.46
N VAL A 33 -0.80 -7.00 17.71
CA VAL A 33 0.25 -6.04 18.06
C VAL A 33 1.61 -6.44 17.47
N ALA A 34 1.95 -7.71 17.53
CA ALA A 34 3.21 -8.23 16.99
C ALA A 34 3.23 -8.13 15.45
N THR A 35 2.12 -8.48 14.82
CA THR A 35 1.93 -8.40 13.36
C THR A 35 1.98 -6.95 12.88
N ALA A 36 1.30 -6.04 13.58
CA ALA A 36 1.39 -4.61 13.31
C ALA A 36 2.82 -4.10 13.45
N GLY A 37 3.56 -4.54 14.47
CA GLY A 37 4.97 -4.20 14.65
C GLY A 37 5.84 -4.65 13.47
N ALA A 38 5.63 -5.87 12.97
CA ALA A 38 6.35 -6.35 11.80
C ALA A 38 6.05 -5.51 10.55
N PHE A 39 4.77 -5.22 10.26
CA PHE A 39 4.38 -4.35 9.14
C PHE A 39 4.91 -2.93 9.30
N PHE A 40 4.85 -2.37 10.51
CA PHE A 40 5.43 -1.06 10.82
C PHE A 40 6.92 -1.01 10.45
N GLY A 41 7.68 -2.03 10.85
CA GLY A 41 9.10 -2.16 10.50
C GLY A 41 9.34 -2.26 8.99
N LEU A 42 8.53 -3.07 8.28
CA LEU A 42 8.60 -3.19 6.82
C LEU A 42 8.34 -1.85 6.12
N VAL A 43 7.32 -1.11 6.56
CA VAL A 43 6.99 0.22 5.98
C VAL A 43 8.11 1.22 6.24
N LEU A 44 8.65 1.28 7.46
CA LEU A 44 9.78 2.15 7.77
C LEU A 44 11.02 1.82 6.93
N GLY A 45 11.37 0.53 6.84
CA GLY A 45 12.48 0.06 6.02
C GLY A 45 12.31 0.43 4.54
N SER A 46 11.11 0.22 4.00
CA SER A 46 10.77 0.59 2.63
C SER A 46 10.82 2.10 2.41
N GLY A 47 10.40 2.91 3.39
CA GLY A 47 10.54 4.36 3.36
C GLY A 47 11.99 4.82 3.27
N VAL A 48 12.90 4.18 4.03
CA VAL A 48 14.34 4.44 3.96
C VAL A 48 14.89 4.09 2.57
N VAL A 49 14.51 2.95 2.01
CA VAL A 49 14.93 2.54 0.67
C VAL A 49 14.38 3.49 -0.39
N ALA A 50 13.10 3.85 -0.31
CA ALA A 50 12.48 4.79 -1.25
C ALA A 50 13.12 6.18 -1.19
N TRP A 51 13.52 6.64 -0.01
CA TRP A 51 14.26 7.89 0.15
C TRP A 51 15.64 7.87 -0.54
N GLN A 52 16.25 6.69 -0.69
CA GLN A 52 17.52 6.56 -1.42
C GLN A 52 17.37 6.83 -2.93
N LEU A 53 16.16 6.72 -3.47
CA LEU A 53 15.84 7.01 -4.87
C LEU A 53 15.72 8.51 -5.16
N VAL A 54 15.63 9.35 -4.13
CA VAL A 54 15.65 10.81 -4.28
C VAL A 54 17.10 11.25 -4.56
N GLU A 55 17.34 11.79 -5.74
CA GLU A 55 18.69 12.17 -6.21
C GLU A 55 19.17 13.45 -5.52
N THR A 56 18.33 14.49 -5.50
CA THR A 56 18.64 15.76 -4.85
C THR A 56 17.93 15.89 -3.51
N ARG A 57 18.71 15.86 -2.41
CA ARG A 57 18.18 15.89 -1.03
C ARG A 57 18.39 17.27 -0.40
N ASP A 58 17.82 18.27 -1.03
CA ASP A 58 17.84 19.65 -0.52
C ASP A 58 16.73 19.89 0.51
N LEU A 59 16.77 21.05 1.15
CA LEU A 59 15.80 21.43 2.17
C LEU A 59 14.36 21.40 1.65
N GLN A 60 14.12 21.75 0.39
CA GLN A 60 12.78 21.76 -0.20
C GLN A 60 12.17 20.34 -0.23
N ARG A 61 12.94 19.30 -0.59
CA ARG A 61 12.47 17.89 -0.65
C ARG A 61 12.23 17.34 0.75
N VAL A 62 13.11 17.67 1.70
CA VAL A 62 12.89 17.31 3.11
C VAL A 62 11.64 17.96 3.67
N VAL A 63 11.41 19.24 3.39
CA VAL A 63 10.18 19.95 3.80
C VAL A 63 8.95 19.32 3.13
N THR A 64 9.00 19.00 1.85
CA THR A 64 7.90 18.31 1.15
C THR A 64 7.59 16.96 1.80
N LEU A 65 8.59 16.14 2.06
CA LEU A 65 8.43 14.85 2.73
C LEU A 65 7.76 15.04 4.10
N VAL A 66 8.30 15.90 4.94
CA VAL A 66 7.79 16.13 6.30
C VAL A 66 6.38 16.71 6.28
N ALA A 67 6.11 17.67 5.38
CA ALA A 67 4.79 18.29 5.25
C ALA A 67 3.73 17.26 4.81
N VAL A 68 4.04 16.43 3.81
CA VAL A 68 3.12 15.38 3.33
C VAL A 68 2.94 14.29 4.39
N ALA A 69 4.04 13.87 5.07
CA ALA A 69 3.95 12.89 6.14
C ALA A 69 3.08 13.41 7.30
N ALA A 70 3.29 14.64 7.74
CA ALA A 70 2.51 15.26 8.80
C ALA A 70 1.04 15.44 8.40
N ALA A 71 0.77 15.90 7.18
CA ALA A 71 -0.58 16.05 6.66
C ALA A 71 -1.32 14.70 6.62
N THR A 72 -0.68 13.65 6.09
CA THR A 72 -1.25 12.29 6.04
C THR A 72 -1.51 11.75 7.43
N PHE A 73 -0.54 11.89 8.34
CA PHE A 73 -0.65 11.43 9.71
C PHE A 73 -1.80 12.10 10.47
N VAL A 74 -1.95 13.42 10.30
CA VAL A 74 -3.05 14.20 10.92
C VAL A 74 -4.39 13.83 10.29
N LEU A 75 -4.49 13.77 8.96
CA LEU A 75 -5.73 13.42 8.27
C LEU A 75 -6.25 12.04 8.66
N LEU A 76 -5.35 11.05 8.79
CA LEU A 76 -5.72 9.72 9.26
C LEU A 76 -6.18 9.74 10.73
N GLY A 77 -5.65 10.63 11.56
CA GLY A 77 -6.07 10.79 12.94
C GLY A 77 -7.42 11.48 13.13
N LEU A 78 -7.73 12.47 12.31
CA LEU A 78 -9.00 13.18 12.37
C LEU A 78 -10.20 12.28 11.99
N ARG A 79 -9.97 11.23 11.23
CA ARG A 79 -11.01 10.29 10.78
C ARG A 79 -11.53 9.35 11.84
N GLU A 80 -10.77 9.09 12.88
CA GLU A 80 -11.18 8.23 14.00
C GLU A 80 -12.46 8.75 14.68
N SER A 81 -12.65 10.06 14.65
CA SER A 81 -13.84 10.74 15.20
C SER A 81 -15.09 10.64 14.31
N THR A 82 -14.94 10.29 13.03
CA THR A 82 -16.02 10.40 12.03
C THR A 82 -16.53 9.05 11.51
N SER A 83 -15.81 7.96 11.77
CA SER A 83 -16.09 6.64 11.17
C SER A 83 -17.36 5.95 11.68
N ALA A 84 -17.97 6.44 12.77
CA ALA A 84 -19.16 5.83 13.36
C ALA A 84 -20.47 6.16 12.62
N THR A 85 -20.48 7.07 11.65
CA THR A 85 -21.72 7.58 11.05
C THR A 85 -21.85 7.41 9.54
N ALA A 86 -20.85 6.89 8.85
CA ALA A 86 -20.83 6.82 7.40
C ALA A 86 -21.16 5.42 6.82
N VAL A 87 -22.06 4.67 7.48
CA VAL A 87 -22.76 3.56 6.82
C VAL A 87 -23.98 4.17 6.09
N GLY A 88 -23.69 4.97 5.07
CA GLY A 88 -24.70 5.44 4.16
C GLY A 88 -25.22 4.25 3.34
N GLN A 89 -26.53 3.97 3.44
CA GLN A 89 -27.22 3.09 2.53
C GLN A 89 -27.21 3.77 1.15
N ALA A 90 -26.34 3.30 0.27
CA ALA A 90 -26.27 3.79 -1.11
C ALA A 90 -27.22 2.99 -2.02
N ASP A 91 -28.41 2.61 -1.53
CA ASP A 91 -29.41 1.89 -2.32
C ASP A 91 -29.90 2.69 -3.54
N ASP A 92 -29.72 4.03 -3.53
CA ASP A 92 -30.08 4.92 -4.64
C ASP A 92 -28.87 5.70 -5.19
N ALA A 93 -27.64 5.18 -5.06
CA ALA A 93 -26.47 5.91 -5.56
C ALA A 93 -26.52 6.05 -7.08
N HIS A 94 -26.54 7.30 -7.57
CA HIS A 94 -26.44 7.59 -9.00
C HIS A 94 -25.21 6.91 -9.62
N LEU A 95 -25.32 6.42 -10.86
CA LEU A 95 -24.23 5.77 -11.61
C LEU A 95 -22.93 6.60 -11.62
N LEU A 96 -23.04 7.94 -11.53
CA LEU A 96 -21.88 8.82 -11.39
C LEU A 96 -21.11 8.60 -10.06
N VAL A 97 -21.78 8.25 -8.98
CA VAL A 97 -21.14 7.93 -7.69
C VAL A 97 -20.38 6.60 -7.79
N TRP A 98 -20.94 5.61 -8.48
CA TRP A 98 -20.28 4.35 -8.78
C TRP A 98 -19.02 4.56 -9.61
N PHE A 99 -19.14 5.33 -10.69
CA PHE A 99 -18.00 5.68 -11.54
C PHE A 99 -16.92 6.44 -10.76
N GLY A 100 -17.32 7.49 -10.03
CA GLY A 100 -16.42 8.32 -9.26
C GLY A 100 -15.70 7.56 -8.15
N SER A 101 -16.43 6.69 -7.42
CA SER A 101 -15.85 5.86 -6.36
C SER A 101 -14.83 4.86 -6.91
N GLY A 102 -15.10 4.25 -8.07
CA GLY A 102 -14.13 3.40 -8.75
C GLY A 102 -12.86 4.15 -9.16
N ALA A 103 -13.03 5.32 -9.78
CA ALA A 103 -11.90 6.15 -10.18
C ALA A 103 -11.03 6.60 -9.00
N VAL A 104 -11.65 7.05 -7.91
CA VAL A 104 -10.93 7.48 -6.70
C VAL A 104 -10.26 6.31 -6.00
N ALA A 105 -10.94 5.16 -5.88
CA ALA A 105 -10.38 3.98 -5.23
C ALA A 105 -9.12 3.48 -5.92
N ILE A 106 -9.13 3.39 -7.26
CA ILE A 106 -7.95 2.91 -8.01
C ILE A 106 -6.79 3.92 -7.94
N CYS A 107 -7.07 5.24 -8.00
CA CYS A 107 -6.04 6.26 -7.82
C CYS A 107 -5.37 6.13 -6.45
N ALA A 108 -6.15 5.89 -5.40
CA ALA A 108 -5.62 5.68 -4.06
C ALA A 108 -4.74 4.43 -3.96
N MET A 109 -5.09 3.35 -4.63
CA MET A 109 -4.29 2.11 -4.62
C MET A 109 -2.93 2.24 -5.30
N ILE A 110 -2.76 3.20 -6.21
CA ILE A 110 -1.45 3.49 -6.84
C ILE A 110 -0.54 4.23 -5.87
N LEU A 111 -1.11 5.04 -4.98
CA LEU A 111 -0.35 5.82 -4.01
C LEU A 111 0.11 4.93 -2.85
N PRO A 112 1.41 4.90 -2.53
CA PRO A 112 1.91 4.10 -1.42
C PRO A 112 1.32 4.61 -0.09
N GLY A 113 0.82 3.68 0.73
CA GLY A 113 0.29 4.00 2.05
C GLY A 113 -1.20 4.35 2.09
N ILE A 114 -1.93 4.32 0.97
CA ILE A 114 -3.38 4.51 0.94
C ILE A 114 -4.06 3.22 0.44
N SER A 115 -5.06 2.75 1.20
CA SER A 115 -5.86 1.60 0.82
C SER A 115 -7.11 2.05 0.06
N GLY A 116 -7.33 1.52 -1.16
CA GLY A 116 -8.53 1.80 -1.95
C GLY A 116 -9.81 1.28 -1.30
N SER A 117 -9.75 0.11 -0.65
CA SER A 117 -10.89 -0.42 0.12
C SER A 117 -11.25 0.48 1.30
N PHE A 118 -10.26 1.00 2.01
CA PHE A 118 -10.47 1.97 3.08
C PHE A 118 -11.15 3.26 2.56
N LEU A 119 -10.74 3.74 1.38
CA LEU A 119 -11.42 4.88 0.76
C LEU A 119 -12.88 4.55 0.40
N LEU A 120 -13.14 3.38 -0.15
CA LEU A 120 -14.50 2.92 -0.43
C LEU A 120 -15.36 2.84 0.84
N VAL A 121 -14.81 2.33 1.95
CA VAL A 121 -15.49 2.34 3.24
C VAL A 121 -15.85 3.76 3.67
N THR A 122 -14.91 4.69 3.56
CA THR A 122 -15.14 6.09 3.95
C THR A 122 -16.09 6.84 3.04
N MET A 123 -16.22 6.41 1.78
CA MET A 123 -17.24 6.92 0.84
C MET A 123 -18.60 6.24 1.00
N GLY A 124 -18.72 5.23 1.89
CA GLY A 124 -19.93 4.43 2.07
C GLY A 124 -20.21 3.48 0.91
N MET A 125 -19.25 3.30 -0.02
CA MET A 125 -19.44 2.52 -1.25
C MET A 125 -18.93 1.08 -1.15
N TYR A 126 -18.21 0.71 -0.09
CA TYR A 126 -17.65 -0.63 0.06
C TYR A 126 -18.75 -1.70 0.14
N GLY A 127 -19.74 -1.49 1.01
CA GLY A 127 -20.89 -2.40 1.15
C GLY A 127 -21.69 -2.56 -0.14
N PRO A 128 -22.16 -1.45 -0.75
CA PRO A 128 -22.84 -1.48 -2.04
C PRO A 128 -22.06 -2.20 -3.14
N VAL A 129 -20.74 -1.93 -3.29
CA VAL A 129 -19.91 -2.61 -4.30
C VAL A 129 -19.85 -4.12 -4.03
N LEU A 130 -19.67 -4.53 -2.78
CA LEU A 130 -19.63 -5.94 -2.41
C LEU A 130 -20.98 -6.63 -2.64
N ALA A 131 -22.09 -5.97 -2.30
CA ALA A 131 -23.43 -6.46 -2.54
C ALA A 131 -23.70 -6.64 -4.04
N ALA A 132 -23.42 -5.61 -4.86
CA ALA A 132 -23.62 -5.69 -6.31
C ALA A 132 -22.80 -6.81 -6.97
N VAL A 133 -21.60 -7.10 -6.48
CA VAL A 133 -20.80 -8.23 -6.97
C VAL A 133 -21.43 -9.56 -6.55
N ASN A 134 -21.91 -9.70 -5.31
CA ASN A 134 -22.56 -10.92 -4.82
C ASN A 134 -23.88 -11.20 -5.52
N ASP A 135 -24.70 -10.16 -5.74
CA ASP A 135 -26.02 -10.22 -6.39
C ASP A 135 -25.90 -10.27 -7.91
N ARG A 136 -24.67 -10.16 -8.44
CA ARG A 136 -24.37 -10.14 -9.88
C ARG A 136 -25.08 -9.01 -10.62
N ASP A 137 -25.25 -7.86 -9.97
CA ASP A 137 -25.78 -6.66 -10.62
C ASP A 137 -24.71 -6.05 -11.53
N LEU A 138 -24.81 -6.42 -12.81
CA LEU A 138 -23.79 -6.10 -13.80
C LEU A 138 -23.68 -4.62 -14.12
N VAL A 139 -24.75 -3.85 -13.96
CA VAL A 139 -24.76 -2.42 -14.35
C VAL A 139 -23.89 -1.59 -13.39
N PRO A 140 -24.13 -1.57 -12.07
CA PRO A 140 -23.27 -0.84 -11.14
C PRO A 140 -21.81 -1.34 -11.16
N VAL A 141 -21.62 -2.66 -11.24
CA VAL A 141 -20.26 -3.26 -11.28
C VAL A 141 -19.51 -2.82 -12.54
N ALA A 142 -20.16 -2.80 -13.71
CA ALA A 142 -19.54 -2.34 -14.96
C ALA A 142 -19.20 -0.84 -14.91
N VAL A 143 -20.08 -0.01 -14.36
CA VAL A 143 -19.85 1.43 -14.20
C VAL A 143 -18.71 1.69 -13.23
N PHE A 144 -18.65 0.97 -12.10
CA PHE A 144 -17.53 1.03 -11.16
C PHE A 144 -16.20 0.62 -11.82
N ALA A 145 -16.20 -0.49 -12.57
CA ALA A 145 -15.04 -0.96 -13.32
C ALA A 145 -14.58 0.05 -14.38
N LEU A 146 -15.52 0.67 -15.11
CA LEU A 146 -15.19 1.77 -16.03
C LEU A 146 -14.56 2.97 -15.30
N GLY A 147 -15.06 3.30 -14.11
CA GLY A 147 -14.45 4.29 -13.23
C GLY A 147 -13.01 3.92 -12.88
N CYS A 148 -12.77 2.65 -12.50
CA CYS A 148 -11.42 2.16 -12.21
C CYS A 148 -10.49 2.28 -13.44
N VAL A 149 -10.93 1.87 -14.62
CA VAL A 149 -10.11 1.93 -15.85
C VAL A 149 -9.78 3.37 -16.22
N THR A 150 -10.76 4.27 -16.19
CA THR A 150 -10.56 5.68 -16.54
C THR A 150 -9.72 6.41 -15.49
N GLY A 151 -9.95 6.12 -14.20
CA GLY A 151 -9.15 6.63 -13.09
C GLY A 151 -7.68 6.18 -13.19
N LEU A 152 -7.46 4.89 -13.46
CA LEU A 152 -6.12 4.33 -13.66
C LEU A 152 -5.39 5.02 -14.83
N ALA A 153 -6.05 5.13 -15.98
CA ALA A 153 -5.46 5.74 -17.16
C ALA A 153 -5.14 7.23 -16.93
N GLY A 154 -6.09 7.99 -16.40
CA GLY A 154 -5.92 9.42 -16.11
C GLY A 154 -4.84 9.67 -15.07
N PHE A 155 -4.89 8.94 -13.95
CA PHE A 155 -3.92 9.11 -12.87
C PHE A 155 -2.51 8.68 -13.26
N SER A 156 -2.38 7.57 -14.02
CA SER A 156 -1.09 7.12 -14.54
C SER A 156 -0.46 8.17 -15.46
N HIS A 157 -1.27 8.84 -16.29
CA HIS A 157 -0.78 9.92 -17.15
C HIS A 157 -0.30 11.13 -16.33
N VAL A 158 -1.09 11.54 -15.33
CA VAL A 158 -0.72 12.64 -14.41
C VAL A 158 0.55 12.31 -13.63
N LEU A 159 0.62 11.09 -13.08
CA LEU A 159 1.78 10.64 -12.30
C LEU A 159 3.03 10.55 -13.19
N HIS A 160 2.91 10.04 -14.42
CA HIS A 160 4.00 10.00 -15.37
C HIS A 160 4.50 11.43 -15.71
N TRP A 161 3.60 12.35 -15.98
CA TRP A 161 3.95 13.75 -16.22
C TRP A 161 4.64 14.38 -15.01
N ALA A 162 4.12 14.16 -13.81
CA ALA A 162 4.69 14.67 -12.56
C ALA A 162 6.09 14.12 -12.29
N LEU A 163 6.29 12.82 -12.48
CA LEU A 163 7.61 12.17 -12.34
C LEU A 163 8.60 12.63 -13.41
N SER A 164 8.16 12.87 -14.65
CA SER A 164 9.06 13.32 -15.72
C SER A 164 9.54 14.76 -15.55
N HIS A 165 8.77 15.62 -14.84
CA HIS A 165 9.11 17.04 -14.68
C HIS A 165 9.61 17.37 -13.27
N HIS A 166 9.18 16.65 -12.24
CA HIS A 166 9.46 16.93 -10.82
C HIS A 166 9.79 15.68 -10.03
N TYR A 167 10.64 14.80 -10.58
CA TYR A 167 10.95 13.48 -10.02
C TYR A 167 11.20 13.50 -8.51
N ASP A 168 12.20 14.26 -8.07
CA ASP A 168 12.61 14.29 -6.67
C ASP A 168 11.52 14.81 -5.72
N THR A 169 10.74 15.79 -6.18
CA THR A 169 9.65 16.35 -5.36
C THR A 169 8.50 15.36 -5.22
N VAL A 170 8.15 14.68 -6.32
CA VAL A 170 7.11 13.64 -6.31
C VAL A 170 7.55 12.45 -5.48
N MET A 171 8.81 12.00 -5.64
CA MET A 171 9.35 10.92 -4.82
C MET A 171 9.37 11.28 -3.33
N ALA A 172 9.79 12.50 -2.98
CA ALA A 172 9.75 12.98 -1.60
C ALA A 172 8.31 12.99 -1.04
N ALA A 173 7.33 13.40 -1.84
CA ALA A 173 5.92 13.38 -1.45
C ALA A 173 5.39 11.95 -1.28
N LEU A 174 5.74 11.01 -2.16
CA LEU A 174 5.35 9.60 -2.04
C LEU A 174 5.96 8.94 -0.80
N VAL A 175 7.23 9.22 -0.51
CA VAL A 175 7.88 8.76 0.73
C VAL A 175 7.20 9.38 1.95
N GLY A 176 6.87 10.67 1.89
CA GLY A 176 6.11 11.36 2.95
C GLY A 176 4.75 10.72 3.20
N LEU A 177 4.00 10.41 2.12
CA LEU A 177 2.71 9.73 2.19
C LEU A 177 2.84 8.35 2.87
N MET A 178 3.85 7.57 2.46
CA MET A 178 4.14 6.27 3.03
C MET A 178 4.51 6.35 4.51
N LEU A 179 5.37 7.28 4.89
CA LEU A 179 5.75 7.47 6.29
C LEU A 179 4.59 8.05 7.13
N GLY A 180 3.74 8.89 6.56
CA GLY A 180 2.55 9.40 7.24
C GLY A 180 1.49 8.33 7.50
N SER A 181 1.38 7.33 6.59
CA SER A 181 0.44 6.22 6.74
C SER A 181 0.83 5.19 7.81
N VAL A 182 2.04 5.27 8.34
CA VAL A 182 2.53 4.44 9.46
C VAL A 182 1.60 4.48 10.66
N ARG A 183 0.80 5.55 10.80
CA ARG A 183 -0.26 5.64 11.82
C ARG A 183 -1.24 4.46 11.78
N VAL A 184 -1.59 3.96 10.60
CA VAL A 184 -2.54 2.85 10.42
C VAL A 184 -1.98 1.51 10.91
N VAL A 185 -0.67 1.35 10.86
CA VAL A 185 0.03 0.14 11.33
C VAL A 185 0.71 0.34 12.68
N TRP A 186 0.32 1.39 13.45
CA TRP A 186 0.83 1.60 14.79
C TRP A 186 0.43 0.44 15.71
N PRO A 187 1.39 -0.22 16.38
CA PRO A 187 1.10 -1.49 17.07
C PRO A 187 0.13 -1.37 18.27
N TRP A 188 0.11 -0.21 18.95
CA TRP A 188 -0.63 -0.06 20.20
C TRP A 188 -1.85 0.89 20.05
N PRO A 189 -3.03 0.53 20.62
CA PRO A 189 -3.29 -0.57 21.57
C PRO A 189 -3.70 -1.90 20.93
N HIS A 190 -4.24 -1.90 19.69
CA HIS A 190 -4.93 -3.06 19.10
C HIS A 190 -4.35 -3.49 17.73
N GLY A 191 -3.12 -3.07 17.39
CA GLY A 191 -2.54 -3.40 16.10
C GLY A 191 -3.17 -2.63 14.94
N VAL A 192 -3.44 -3.31 13.82
CA VAL A 192 -3.95 -2.70 12.58
C VAL A 192 -5.43 -2.31 12.62
N ASP A 193 -6.16 -2.64 13.67
CA ASP A 193 -7.61 -2.41 13.78
C ASP A 193 -7.97 -0.99 14.26
N SER A 194 -6.96 -0.19 14.63
CA SER A 194 -7.17 1.16 15.19
C SER A 194 -6.14 2.14 14.64
N THR A 195 -6.58 3.36 14.35
CA THR A 195 -5.70 4.49 14.06
C THR A 195 -5.35 5.30 15.33
N ALA A 196 -5.82 4.86 16.50
CA ALA A 196 -5.48 5.44 17.78
C ALA A 196 -4.01 5.21 18.13
N ILE A 197 -3.37 6.25 18.67
CA ILE A 197 -1.99 6.15 19.12
C ILE A 197 -2.00 6.10 20.65
N HIS A 198 -1.52 4.98 21.18
CA HIS A 198 -1.30 4.82 22.60
C HIS A 198 0.20 4.57 22.89
N ALA A 199 0.58 4.79 24.14
CA ALA A 199 1.92 4.45 24.58
C ALA A 199 2.17 2.93 24.45
N PRO A 200 3.42 2.53 24.23
CA PRO A 200 3.79 1.12 24.18
C PRO A 200 3.31 0.36 25.43
N SER A 201 2.59 -0.74 25.21
CA SER A 201 2.13 -1.67 26.23
C SER A 201 2.58 -3.08 25.90
N ASP A 202 2.59 -3.99 26.89
CA ASP A 202 3.07 -5.37 26.68
C ASP A 202 2.39 -6.07 25.49
N PRO A 203 3.18 -6.80 24.69
CA PRO A 203 4.60 -7.13 24.78
C PRO A 203 5.53 -6.15 24.03
N VAL A 204 6.10 -5.17 24.73
CA VAL A 204 6.95 -4.12 24.12
C VAL A 204 8.21 -4.66 23.46
N ALA A 205 8.93 -5.53 24.16
CA ALA A 205 10.22 -6.05 23.67
C ALA A 205 10.09 -6.87 22.39
N THR A 206 9.08 -7.73 22.31
CA THR A 206 8.78 -8.54 21.12
C THR A 206 8.39 -7.66 19.94
N THR A 207 7.53 -6.67 20.17
CA THR A 207 7.06 -5.75 19.14
C THR A 207 8.21 -4.90 18.58
N ILE A 208 9.05 -4.33 19.45
CA ILE A 208 10.25 -3.59 19.02
C ILE A 208 11.23 -4.50 18.26
N GLY A 209 11.41 -5.73 18.72
CA GLY A 209 12.22 -6.73 18.02
C GLY A 209 11.71 -7.01 16.61
N LEU A 210 10.38 -7.14 16.44
CA LEU A 210 9.75 -7.35 15.13
C LEU A 210 9.83 -6.11 14.23
N ILE A 211 9.70 -4.90 14.79
CA ILE A 211 9.94 -3.66 14.06
C ILE A 211 11.37 -3.63 13.51
N ALA A 212 12.35 -3.88 14.37
CA ALA A 212 13.75 -3.91 13.96
C ALA A 212 14.01 -5.00 12.91
N LEU A 213 13.44 -6.18 13.09
CA LEU A 213 13.54 -7.28 12.13
C LEU A 213 12.94 -6.89 10.76
N GLY A 214 11.76 -6.26 10.73
CA GLY A 214 11.12 -5.79 9.51
C GLY A 214 12.00 -4.80 8.74
N VAL A 215 12.58 -3.82 9.44
CA VAL A 215 13.54 -2.87 8.85
C VAL A 215 14.76 -3.60 8.28
N VAL A 216 15.37 -4.50 9.06
CA VAL A 216 16.55 -5.27 8.64
C VAL A 216 16.27 -6.13 7.42
N VAL A 217 15.11 -6.81 7.39
CA VAL A 217 14.70 -7.63 6.23
C VAL A 217 14.63 -6.79 4.96
N VAL A 218 13.97 -5.63 5.00
CA VAL A 218 13.87 -4.75 3.83
C VAL A 218 15.23 -4.26 3.35
N LEU A 219 16.07 -3.82 4.29
CA LEU A 219 17.42 -3.35 3.95
C LEU A 219 18.29 -4.47 3.39
N ALA A 220 18.20 -5.67 3.95
CA ALA A 220 18.91 -6.84 3.45
C ALA A 220 18.47 -7.23 2.04
N VAL A 221 17.16 -7.26 1.77
CA VAL A 221 16.60 -7.53 0.43
C VAL A 221 17.08 -6.48 -0.57
N ASN A 222 17.05 -5.21 -0.20
CA ASN A 222 17.54 -4.11 -1.05
C ASN A 222 19.05 -4.26 -1.36
N GLU A 223 19.86 -4.62 -0.37
CA GLU A 223 21.29 -4.82 -0.56
C GLU A 223 21.59 -6.03 -1.45
N VAL A 224 20.85 -7.14 -1.25
CA VAL A 224 20.96 -8.32 -2.12
C VAL A 224 20.53 -7.98 -3.55
N GLY A 225 19.45 -7.23 -3.74
CA GLY A 225 19.00 -6.75 -5.05
C GLY A 225 20.10 -5.97 -5.79
N LYS A 226 20.70 -4.98 -5.12
CA LYS A 226 21.80 -4.18 -5.69
C LYS A 226 23.01 -5.04 -6.08
N ARG A 227 23.36 -6.04 -5.29
CA ARG A 227 24.48 -6.94 -5.60
C ARG A 227 24.21 -7.84 -6.79
N LEU A 228 22.95 -8.28 -6.97
CA LEU A 228 22.57 -9.09 -8.13
C LEU A 228 22.58 -8.28 -9.42
N GLU A 229 22.09 -7.04 -9.40
CA GLU A 229 22.14 -6.14 -10.53
C GLU A 229 23.59 -5.86 -10.97
N HIS A 230 24.49 -5.60 -10.02
CA HIS A 230 25.90 -5.39 -10.30
C HIS A 230 26.57 -6.61 -10.95
N ARG A 231 26.18 -7.82 -10.57
CA ARG A 231 26.71 -9.05 -11.19
C ARG A 231 26.23 -9.21 -12.63
N SER A 232 24.92 -9.02 -12.88
CA SER A 232 24.37 -9.18 -14.24
C SER A 232 24.94 -8.16 -15.22
N THR A 233 25.19 -6.92 -14.80
CA THR A 233 25.81 -5.91 -15.66
C THR A 233 27.30 -6.20 -15.94
N HIS A 234 27.99 -6.87 -15.02
CA HIS A 234 29.40 -7.28 -15.23
C HIS A 234 29.51 -8.45 -16.19
N ASP A 235 28.62 -9.45 -16.05
CA ASP A 235 28.59 -10.62 -16.94
C ASP A 235 28.23 -10.22 -18.38
N GLU A 236 27.28 -9.29 -18.57
CA GLU A 236 26.89 -8.78 -19.88
C GLU A 236 28.00 -7.94 -20.54
N ALA A 237 28.76 -7.18 -19.75
CA ALA A 237 29.90 -6.41 -20.23
C ALA A 237 31.09 -7.30 -20.65
N ASP A 238 31.30 -8.42 -19.98
CA ASP A 238 32.37 -9.39 -20.29
C ASP A 238 31.98 -10.22 -21.53
N GLU A 239 30.71 -10.56 -21.73
CA GLU A 239 30.23 -11.21 -22.95
C GLU A 239 30.43 -10.33 -24.18
N LEU A 240 30.12 -9.03 -24.10
CA LEU A 240 30.33 -8.07 -25.18
C LEU A 240 31.83 -7.81 -25.53
N ARG A 241 32.74 -8.04 -24.57
CA ARG A 241 34.19 -7.91 -24.79
C ARG A 241 34.83 -9.16 -25.40
N SER A 242 34.13 -10.29 -25.36
CA SER A 242 34.62 -11.58 -25.86
C SER A 242 34.26 -11.83 -27.34
N VAL A 243 33.45 -10.95 -27.96
CA VAL A 243 33.07 -10.97 -29.39
C VAL A 243 33.90 -9.94 -30.19
#